data_b08537a2a02abf982390a7439380318f
#
_entry.id   b08537a2a02abf982390a7439380318f
#
_cell.length_a   1.000
_cell.length_b   1.000
_cell.length_c   1.000
_cell.angle_alpha   90.00
_cell.angle_beta   90.00
_cell.angle_gamma   90.00
#
_symmetry.space_group_name_H-M   'P 1'
#
loop_
_entity.id
_entity.type
_entity.pdbx_description
1 polymer ?
#
loop_
_entity_poly.entity_id
_entity_poly.type
_entity_poly.pdbx_seq_one_letter_code
_entity_poly.pdbx_strand_id
1 'polypeptide(L)'
;MIELRSLTKRYGSFTAVNSVDLDVPRGELFGFLGPNGAGKTTTLRMIAGILRPSSGTVRIAGVDLANQPTAAKQKLGFIPDRPFIYEKLTGVEFLRFVAGLYGQSGEEIERRGRELLALFDLEEWRDELVESYSHGMRQKLIISSAFVHKPEVIVVDEPMVGLDPKAAKTLKDLFREYTRRGNTIMMSTHTLEVAESMCDRIAIIQRGVIRACGTMDDLRASAESGVSGLEEIFLRLTGEGLARELIEVLDA
;
A
#
# COMPACT_ATOMS: atom_id res chain seq x y z
N MET A 1 -5.13 -5.91 12.78
CA MET A 1 -4.36 -4.63 12.72
C MET A 1 -5.08 -3.58 11.90
N ILE A 2 -5.64 -3.94 10.76
CA ILE A 2 -6.54 -3.07 9.99
C ILE A 2 -7.93 -3.73 10.00
N GLU A 3 -8.95 -3.00 10.40
CA GLU A 3 -10.32 -3.48 10.41
C GLU A 3 -11.21 -2.48 9.65
N LEU A 4 -11.89 -2.96 8.63
CA LEU A 4 -12.88 -2.21 7.86
C LEU A 4 -14.24 -2.83 8.10
N ARG A 5 -15.27 -2.00 8.38
CA ARG A 5 -16.64 -2.46 8.57
C ARG A 5 -17.59 -1.64 7.70
N SER A 6 -18.22 -2.30 6.74
CA SER A 6 -19.16 -1.74 5.77
C SER A 6 -18.65 -0.44 5.14
N LEU A 7 -17.33 -0.39 4.87
CA LEU A 7 -16.65 0.81 4.41
C LEU A 7 -17.16 1.23 3.03
N THR A 8 -17.68 2.44 2.94
CA THR A 8 -18.31 2.94 1.71
C THR A 8 -17.80 4.33 1.37
N LYS A 9 -17.55 4.58 0.08
CA LYS A 9 -17.26 5.91 -0.46
C LYS A 9 -18.09 6.20 -1.69
N ARG A 10 -18.83 7.30 -1.64
CA ARG A 10 -19.64 7.82 -2.74
C ARG A 10 -19.15 9.20 -3.16
N TYR A 11 -19.21 9.45 -4.46
CA TYR A 11 -18.96 10.75 -5.09
C TYR A 11 -20.18 11.10 -5.94
N GLY A 12 -21.11 11.88 -5.39
CA GLY A 12 -22.42 12.08 -6.02
C GLY A 12 -23.15 10.75 -6.20
N SER A 13 -23.50 10.41 -7.44
CA SER A 13 -24.15 9.14 -7.81
C SER A 13 -23.18 7.97 -7.95
N PHE A 14 -21.87 8.23 -8.06
CA PHE A 14 -20.86 7.18 -8.25
C PHE A 14 -20.42 6.61 -6.90
N THR A 15 -20.48 5.28 -6.76
CA THR A 15 -19.99 4.56 -5.58
C THR A 15 -18.63 3.93 -5.90
N ALA A 16 -17.56 4.51 -5.39
CA ALA A 16 -16.19 4.05 -5.62
C ALA A 16 -15.80 2.85 -4.75
N VAL A 17 -16.34 2.78 -3.53
CA VAL A 17 -16.16 1.66 -2.58
C VAL A 17 -17.53 1.39 -1.97
N ASN A 18 -17.96 0.14 -1.95
CA ASN A 18 -19.32 -0.24 -1.59
C ASN A 18 -19.30 -1.34 -0.53
N SER A 19 -19.57 -0.95 0.72
CA SER A 19 -19.72 -1.83 1.88
C SER A 19 -18.60 -2.87 2.01
N VAL A 20 -17.35 -2.42 2.00
CA VAL A 20 -16.19 -3.31 2.15
C VAL A 20 -16.00 -3.67 3.62
N ASP A 21 -15.98 -4.97 3.90
CA ASP A 21 -15.58 -5.58 5.16
C ASP A 21 -14.24 -6.27 4.96
N LEU A 22 -13.26 -5.99 5.82
CA LEU A 22 -11.93 -6.56 5.72
C LEU A 22 -11.24 -6.57 7.09
N ASP A 23 -10.58 -7.69 7.40
CA ASP A 23 -9.67 -7.84 8.54
C ASP A 23 -8.29 -8.24 8.04
N VAL A 24 -7.30 -7.39 8.37
CA VAL A 24 -5.88 -7.69 8.17
C VAL A 24 -5.24 -7.88 9.53
N PRO A 25 -4.84 -9.11 9.89
CA PRO A 25 -4.25 -9.43 11.20
C PRO A 25 -2.85 -8.86 11.37
N ARG A 26 -2.31 -9.06 12.55
CA ARG A 26 -0.94 -8.67 12.89
C ARG A 26 0.07 -9.58 12.19
N GLY A 27 1.19 -9.00 11.73
CA GLY A 27 2.30 -9.75 11.14
C GLY A 27 2.06 -10.17 9.69
N GLU A 28 1.06 -9.63 9.02
CA GLU A 28 0.67 -10.01 7.66
C GLU A 28 1.12 -8.98 6.63
N LEU A 29 1.63 -9.46 5.51
CA LEU A 29 1.78 -8.69 4.28
C LEU A 29 0.57 -8.97 3.38
N PHE A 30 -0.36 -8.02 3.36
CA PHE A 30 -1.65 -8.15 2.71
C PHE A 30 -1.69 -7.44 1.35
N GLY A 31 -2.09 -8.16 0.30
CA GLY A 31 -2.26 -7.65 -1.05
C GLY A 31 -3.70 -7.16 -1.30
N PHE A 32 -3.85 -5.96 -1.84
CA PHE A 32 -5.12 -5.41 -2.28
C PHE A 32 -5.10 -5.22 -3.79
N LEU A 33 -5.58 -6.23 -4.51
CA LEU A 33 -5.44 -6.40 -5.94
C LEU A 33 -6.73 -6.01 -6.67
N GLY A 34 -6.61 -5.40 -7.85
CA GLY A 34 -7.76 -5.06 -8.67
C GLY A 34 -7.38 -4.22 -9.89
N PRO A 35 -8.24 -4.14 -10.91
CA PRO A 35 -8.00 -3.30 -12.08
C PRO A 35 -7.98 -1.80 -11.72
N ASN A 36 -7.59 -0.97 -12.69
CA ASN A 36 -7.68 0.48 -12.55
C ASN A 36 -9.14 0.90 -12.35
N GLY A 37 -9.36 1.83 -11.41
CA GLY A 37 -10.72 2.25 -11.05
C GLY A 37 -11.50 1.29 -10.15
N ALA A 38 -10.92 0.16 -9.71
CA ALA A 38 -11.61 -0.80 -8.84
C ALA A 38 -11.92 -0.27 -7.43
N GLY A 39 -11.30 0.84 -7.01
CA GLY A 39 -11.48 1.43 -5.67
C GLY A 39 -10.26 1.28 -4.74
N LYS A 40 -9.14 0.72 -5.20
CA LYS A 40 -7.92 0.48 -4.39
C LYS A 40 -7.42 1.76 -3.71
N THR A 41 -6.95 2.74 -4.47
CA THR A 41 -6.44 4.02 -3.95
C THR A 41 -7.45 4.74 -3.05
N THR A 42 -8.75 4.68 -3.40
CA THR A 42 -9.82 5.25 -2.57
C THR A 42 -9.88 4.58 -1.20
N THR A 43 -9.82 3.25 -1.17
CA THR A 43 -9.81 2.46 0.08
C THR A 43 -8.58 2.78 0.91
N LEU A 44 -7.37 2.77 0.31
CA LEU A 44 -6.13 3.07 1.02
C LEU A 44 -6.13 4.49 1.59
N ARG A 45 -6.65 5.48 0.85
CA ARG A 45 -6.78 6.86 1.34
C ARG A 45 -7.76 7.00 2.50
N MET A 46 -8.82 6.18 2.54
CA MET A 46 -9.73 6.13 3.69
C MET A 46 -9.04 5.51 4.90
N ILE A 47 -8.26 4.43 4.73
CA ILE A 47 -7.48 3.80 5.79
C ILE A 47 -6.42 4.77 6.33
N ALA A 48 -5.76 5.53 5.44
CA ALA A 48 -4.77 6.56 5.83
C ALA A 48 -5.41 7.80 6.49
N GLY A 49 -6.73 7.90 6.54
CA GLY A 49 -7.44 9.05 7.11
C GLY A 49 -7.23 10.35 6.32
N ILE A 50 -6.89 10.24 5.03
CA ILE A 50 -6.80 11.35 4.07
C ILE A 50 -8.17 11.63 3.47
N LEU A 51 -8.95 10.56 3.27
CA LEU A 51 -10.28 10.63 2.70
C LEU A 51 -11.31 10.14 3.72
N ARG A 52 -12.32 10.97 4.02
CA ARG A 52 -13.40 10.57 4.92
C ARG A 52 -14.34 9.58 4.22
N PRO A 53 -14.67 8.42 4.82
CA PRO A 53 -15.72 7.54 4.33
C PRO A 53 -17.07 8.24 4.25
N SER A 54 -17.95 7.78 3.35
CA SER A 54 -19.36 8.17 3.32
C SER A 54 -20.16 7.44 4.41
N SER A 55 -19.80 6.17 4.68
CA SER A 55 -20.30 5.36 5.79
C SER A 55 -19.32 4.24 6.12
N GLY A 56 -19.56 3.55 7.23
CA GLY A 56 -18.67 2.50 7.71
C GLY A 56 -17.55 3.03 8.61
N THR A 57 -16.70 2.13 9.09
CA THR A 57 -15.64 2.46 10.06
C THR A 57 -14.29 1.86 9.64
N VAL A 58 -13.23 2.53 10.09
CA VAL A 58 -11.84 2.07 9.96
C VAL A 58 -11.20 2.07 11.33
N ARG A 59 -10.55 0.94 11.68
CA ARG A 59 -9.70 0.86 12.88
C ARG A 59 -8.29 0.46 12.49
N ILE A 60 -7.32 1.11 13.12
CA ILE A 60 -5.88 0.88 12.92
C ILE A 60 -5.26 0.50 14.25
N ALA A 61 -4.67 -0.69 14.33
CA ALA A 61 -4.09 -1.23 15.57
C ALA A 61 -5.04 -1.08 16.78
N GLY A 62 -6.32 -1.41 16.58
CA GLY A 62 -7.37 -1.32 17.58
C GLY A 62 -7.94 0.08 17.82
N VAL A 63 -7.38 1.14 17.22
CA VAL A 63 -7.81 2.53 17.40
C VAL A 63 -8.78 2.93 16.30
N ASP A 64 -9.95 3.46 16.67
CA ASP A 64 -10.94 3.96 15.72
C ASP A 64 -10.46 5.28 15.09
N LEU A 65 -10.35 5.30 13.76
CA LEU A 65 -9.80 6.43 13.01
C LEU A 65 -10.70 7.67 13.04
N ALA A 66 -12.02 7.50 13.13
CA ALA A 66 -12.95 8.63 13.15
C ALA A 66 -12.98 9.32 14.52
N ASN A 67 -12.91 8.54 15.60
CA ASN A 67 -13.00 9.03 16.97
C ASN A 67 -11.64 9.51 17.51
N GLN A 68 -10.54 8.86 17.10
CA GLN A 68 -9.18 9.14 17.58
C GLN A 68 -8.19 9.26 16.43
N PRO A 69 -8.35 10.24 15.50
CA PRO A 69 -7.58 10.30 14.26
C PRO A 69 -6.08 10.45 14.49
N THR A 70 -5.66 11.26 15.44
CA THR A 70 -4.24 11.45 15.75
C THR A 70 -3.60 10.16 16.28
N ALA A 71 -4.24 9.48 17.23
CA ALA A 71 -3.73 8.24 17.80
C ALA A 71 -3.66 7.10 16.76
N ALA A 72 -4.67 7.00 15.88
CA ALA A 72 -4.66 6.03 14.79
C ALA A 72 -3.54 6.32 13.77
N LYS A 73 -3.36 7.60 13.37
CA LYS A 73 -2.32 8.01 12.42
C LYS A 73 -0.91 7.84 12.98
N GLN A 74 -0.70 8.01 14.28
CA GLN A 74 0.60 7.75 14.90
C GLN A 74 1.07 6.30 14.74
N LYS A 75 0.13 5.36 14.57
CA LYS A 75 0.42 3.94 14.36
C LYS A 75 0.56 3.56 12.88
N LEU A 76 0.37 4.52 11.97
CA LEU A 76 0.27 4.28 10.54
C LEU A 76 1.35 5.03 9.76
N GLY A 77 2.08 4.31 8.90
CA GLY A 77 2.87 4.87 7.81
C GLY A 77 2.07 4.76 6.49
N PHE A 78 2.08 5.81 5.68
CA PHE A 78 1.40 5.80 4.38
C PHE A 78 2.35 6.19 3.25
N ILE A 79 2.40 5.36 2.20
CA ILE A 79 3.16 5.60 0.97
C ILE A 79 2.15 5.70 -0.17
N PRO A 80 1.86 6.90 -0.69
CA PRO A 80 0.94 7.09 -1.81
C PRO A 80 1.60 6.77 -3.15
N ASP A 81 0.81 6.44 -4.17
CA ASP A 81 1.24 6.29 -5.57
C ASP A 81 1.94 7.55 -6.11
N ARG A 82 1.40 8.74 -5.78
CA ARG A 82 2.00 10.03 -6.14
C ARG A 82 2.30 10.82 -4.89
N PRO A 83 3.53 10.70 -4.37
CA PRO A 83 3.90 11.38 -3.14
C PRO A 83 4.11 12.88 -3.38
N PHE A 84 3.67 13.66 -2.42
CA PHE A 84 4.09 15.06 -2.31
C PHE A 84 5.36 15.12 -1.45
N ILE A 85 6.39 15.81 -1.94
CA ILE A 85 7.67 15.93 -1.26
C ILE A 85 8.11 17.39 -1.22
N TYR A 86 8.74 17.80 -0.13
CA TYR A 86 9.27 19.16 0.02
C TYR A 86 10.65 19.26 -0.63
N GLU A 87 10.68 19.75 -1.87
CA GLU A 87 11.89 19.74 -2.70
C GLU A 87 13.01 20.68 -2.19
N LYS A 88 12.68 21.66 -1.34
CA LYS A 88 13.62 22.61 -0.74
C LYS A 88 14.21 22.13 0.60
N LEU A 89 13.93 20.91 1.01
CA LEU A 89 14.59 20.24 2.11
C LEU A 89 15.67 19.29 1.56
N THR A 90 16.69 19.04 2.36
CA THR A 90 17.63 17.93 2.11
C THR A 90 16.97 16.60 2.48
N GLY A 91 17.57 15.46 2.06
CA GLY A 91 17.03 14.15 2.40
C GLY A 91 16.89 13.92 3.90
N VAL A 92 17.92 14.30 4.66
CA VAL A 92 17.90 14.15 6.14
C VAL A 92 16.91 15.11 6.80
N GLU A 93 16.81 16.35 6.31
CA GLU A 93 15.84 17.34 6.83
C GLU A 93 14.41 16.88 6.56
N PHE A 94 14.14 16.30 5.40
CA PHE A 94 12.82 15.74 5.08
C PHE A 94 12.43 14.62 6.05
N LEU A 95 13.34 13.67 6.34
CA LEU A 95 13.06 12.60 7.29
C LEU A 95 12.86 13.14 8.71
N ARG A 96 13.66 14.12 9.14
CA ARG A 96 13.50 14.80 10.44
C ARG A 96 12.15 15.53 10.53
N PHE A 97 11.77 16.24 9.46
CA PHE A 97 10.48 16.90 9.36
C PHE A 97 9.31 15.92 9.51
N VAL A 98 9.35 14.81 8.76
CA VAL A 98 8.29 13.79 8.85
C VAL A 98 8.24 13.18 10.24
N ALA A 99 9.36 12.79 10.85
CA ALA A 99 9.39 12.27 12.21
C ALA A 99 8.81 13.28 13.23
N GLY A 100 9.09 14.57 13.03
CA GLY A 100 8.54 15.67 13.86
C GLY A 100 7.02 15.75 13.80
N LEU A 101 6.38 15.46 12.66
CA LEU A 101 4.92 15.41 12.54
C LEU A 101 4.30 14.30 13.41
N TYR A 102 5.07 13.25 13.70
CA TYR A 102 4.69 12.16 14.60
C TYR A 102 5.17 12.39 16.07
N GLY A 103 5.64 13.61 16.38
CA GLY A 103 6.13 13.96 17.73
C GLY A 103 7.46 13.32 18.09
N GLN A 104 8.24 12.87 17.12
CA GLN A 104 9.54 12.23 17.34
C GLN A 104 10.69 13.15 16.92
N SER A 105 11.74 13.16 17.72
CA SER A 105 12.95 13.97 17.49
C SER A 105 14.15 13.38 18.25
N GLY A 106 15.34 13.96 18.02
CA GLY A 106 16.55 13.60 18.74
C GLY A 106 17.45 12.62 17.98
N GLU A 107 18.56 12.26 18.64
CA GLU A 107 19.65 11.49 18.03
C GLU A 107 19.22 10.12 17.48
N GLU A 108 18.27 9.44 18.14
CA GLU A 108 17.76 8.15 17.67
C GLU A 108 17.07 8.29 16.30
N ILE A 109 16.27 9.33 16.13
CA ILE A 109 15.58 9.59 14.85
C ILE A 109 16.57 9.95 13.75
N GLU A 110 17.60 10.72 14.06
CA GLU A 110 18.64 11.06 13.10
C GLU A 110 19.46 9.85 12.68
N ARG A 111 19.83 9.00 13.64
CA ARG A 111 20.50 7.72 13.35
C ARG A 111 19.62 6.84 12.46
N ARG A 112 18.34 6.68 12.82
CA ARG A 112 17.40 5.87 12.05
C ARG A 112 17.16 6.43 10.66
N GLY A 113 17.04 7.74 10.51
CA GLY A 113 16.93 8.40 9.21
C GLY A 113 18.10 8.05 8.30
N ARG A 114 19.33 8.13 8.84
CA ARG A 114 20.55 7.75 8.09
C ARG A 114 20.57 6.26 7.73
N GLU A 115 20.20 5.38 8.66
CA GLU A 115 20.10 3.94 8.38
C GLU A 115 19.11 3.63 7.25
N LEU A 116 17.97 4.33 7.21
CA LEU A 116 16.97 4.19 6.14
C LEU A 116 17.47 4.73 4.79
N LEU A 117 18.18 5.87 4.80
CA LEU A 117 18.82 6.40 3.57
C LEU A 117 19.88 5.45 3.05
N ALA A 118 20.75 4.92 3.92
CA ALA A 118 21.78 3.96 3.57
C ALA A 118 21.19 2.67 2.99
N LEU A 119 20.07 2.18 3.54
CA LEU A 119 19.36 0.99 3.07
C LEU A 119 18.95 1.10 1.57
N PHE A 120 18.64 2.32 1.11
CA PHE A 120 18.23 2.61 -0.26
C PHE A 120 19.30 3.30 -1.11
N ASP A 121 20.59 3.24 -0.71
CA ASP A 121 21.71 3.86 -1.40
C ASP A 121 21.56 5.40 -1.56
N LEU A 122 21.00 6.08 -0.56
CA LEU A 122 20.80 7.53 -0.53
C LEU A 122 21.72 8.25 0.48
N GLU A 123 22.64 7.54 1.15
CA GLU A 123 23.49 8.13 2.20
C GLU A 123 24.39 9.26 1.67
N GLU A 124 24.95 9.12 0.48
CA GLU A 124 25.79 10.15 -0.15
C GLU A 124 25.00 11.40 -0.59
N TRP A 125 23.68 11.26 -0.75
CA TRP A 125 22.77 12.32 -1.19
C TRP A 125 22.03 12.99 -0.03
N ARG A 126 22.23 12.53 1.20
CA ARG A 126 21.43 12.91 2.37
C ARG A 126 21.38 14.41 2.63
N ASP A 127 22.50 15.12 2.33
CA ASP A 127 22.65 16.56 2.57
C ASP A 127 22.37 17.40 1.29
N GLU A 128 22.03 16.74 0.17
CA GLU A 128 21.61 17.39 -1.07
C GLU A 128 20.12 17.69 -1.04
N LEU A 129 19.71 18.79 -1.70
CA LEU A 129 18.30 19.15 -1.82
C LEU A 129 17.53 18.11 -2.61
N VAL A 130 16.32 17.78 -2.14
CA VAL A 130 15.43 16.80 -2.79
C VAL A 130 15.06 17.20 -4.22
N GLU A 131 15.12 18.50 -4.57
CA GLU A 131 14.93 18.93 -5.96
C GLU A 131 15.94 18.34 -6.95
N SER A 132 17.16 18.01 -6.49
CA SER A 132 18.20 17.36 -7.29
C SER A 132 18.01 15.85 -7.45
N TYR A 133 17.10 15.25 -6.65
CA TYR A 133 16.89 13.80 -6.68
C TYR A 133 16.16 13.35 -7.95
N SER A 134 16.62 12.24 -8.52
CA SER A 134 15.88 11.56 -9.58
C SER A 134 14.51 11.06 -9.07
N HIS A 135 13.60 10.69 -9.98
CA HIS A 135 12.30 10.13 -9.59
C HIS A 135 12.44 8.90 -8.68
N GLY A 136 13.32 7.97 -9.02
CA GLY A 136 13.58 6.78 -8.18
C GLY A 136 14.18 7.12 -6.81
N MET A 137 15.06 8.14 -6.70
CA MET A 137 15.59 8.60 -5.42
C MET A 137 14.48 9.23 -4.55
N ARG A 138 13.58 10.02 -5.14
CA ARG A 138 12.42 10.59 -4.44
C ARG A 138 11.51 9.49 -3.91
N GLN A 139 11.25 8.44 -4.72
CA GLN A 139 10.45 7.29 -4.29
C GLN A 139 11.10 6.55 -3.11
N LYS A 140 12.41 6.30 -3.15
CA LYS A 140 13.18 5.70 -2.05
C LYS A 140 13.10 6.55 -0.77
N LEU A 141 13.21 7.87 -0.88
CA LEU A 141 13.10 8.81 0.25
C LEU A 141 11.71 8.78 0.87
N ILE A 142 10.63 8.76 0.06
CA ILE A 142 9.25 8.63 0.56
C ILE A 142 9.03 7.31 1.28
N ILE A 143 9.54 6.21 0.72
CA ILE A 143 9.49 4.90 1.39
C ILE A 143 10.20 5.00 2.74
N SER A 144 11.41 5.54 2.79
CA SER A 144 12.16 5.75 4.04
C SER A 144 11.37 6.56 5.07
N SER A 145 10.69 7.62 4.62
CA SER A 145 9.92 8.50 5.49
C SER A 145 8.74 7.80 6.18
N ALA A 146 8.10 6.82 5.51
CA ALA A 146 7.00 6.07 6.09
C ALA A 146 7.45 5.13 7.23
N PHE A 147 8.73 4.77 7.27
CA PHE A 147 9.30 3.89 8.29
C PHE A 147 9.99 4.64 9.44
N VAL A 148 10.25 5.94 9.29
CA VAL A 148 11.10 6.68 10.25
C VAL A 148 10.52 6.70 11.66
N HIS A 149 9.19 6.80 11.80
CA HIS A 149 8.49 6.87 13.09
C HIS A 149 8.07 5.50 13.67
N LYS A 150 8.54 4.39 13.07
CA LYS A 150 8.28 3.00 13.50
C LYS A 150 6.77 2.68 13.64
N PRO A 151 5.93 2.88 12.62
CA PRO A 151 4.51 2.59 12.72
C PRO A 151 4.24 1.10 12.94
N GLU A 152 3.09 0.74 13.51
CA GLU A 152 2.65 -0.67 13.61
C GLU A 152 2.06 -1.19 12.30
N VAL A 153 1.56 -0.27 11.45
CA VAL A 153 0.91 -0.55 10.17
C VAL A 153 1.52 0.31 9.07
N ILE A 154 1.84 -0.28 7.94
CA ILE A 154 2.18 0.43 6.69
C ILE A 154 1.05 0.20 5.68
N VAL A 155 0.57 1.27 5.08
CA VAL A 155 -0.33 1.22 3.93
C VAL A 155 0.39 1.84 2.74
N VAL A 156 0.45 1.12 1.63
CA VAL A 156 1.20 1.56 0.47
C VAL A 156 0.45 1.33 -0.84
N ASP A 157 0.44 2.34 -1.69
CA ASP A 157 -0.20 2.32 -3.00
C ASP A 157 0.88 2.16 -4.08
N GLU A 158 0.89 1.01 -4.80
CA GLU A 158 1.80 0.68 -5.90
C GLU A 158 3.30 0.83 -5.56
N PRO A 159 3.83 0.12 -4.56
CA PRO A 159 5.16 0.39 -4.00
C PRO A 159 6.34 0.15 -4.95
N MET A 160 6.16 -0.65 -5.99
CA MET A 160 7.25 -1.03 -6.91
C MET A 160 7.44 -0.06 -8.07
N VAL A 161 6.48 0.85 -8.28
CA VAL A 161 6.55 1.82 -9.38
C VAL A 161 7.71 2.79 -9.17
N GLY A 162 8.54 2.96 -10.20
CA GLY A 162 9.67 3.90 -10.19
C GLY A 162 10.93 3.40 -9.47
N LEU A 163 10.93 2.17 -8.96
CA LEU A 163 12.12 1.55 -8.35
C LEU A 163 12.93 0.75 -9.39
N ASP A 164 14.26 0.86 -9.28
CA ASP A 164 15.17 -0.05 -9.96
C ASP A 164 15.12 -1.47 -9.34
N PRO A 165 15.60 -2.52 -10.04
CA PRO A 165 15.52 -3.90 -9.53
C PRO A 165 16.18 -4.11 -8.17
N LYS A 166 17.28 -3.40 -7.86
CA LYS A 166 17.98 -3.48 -6.58
C LYS A 166 17.10 -2.91 -5.47
N ALA A 167 16.54 -1.71 -5.66
CA ALA A 167 15.66 -1.06 -4.70
C ALA A 167 14.36 -1.84 -4.50
N ALA A 168 13.79 -2.40 -5.57
CA ALA A 168 12.61 -3.25 -5.47
C ALA A 168 12.88 -4.50 -4.61
N LYS A 169 14.06 -5.14 -4.78
CA LYS A 169 14.48 -6.25 -3.92
C LYS A 169 14.65 -5.81 -2.47
N THR A 170 15.35 -4.71 -2.22
CA THR A 170 15.53 -4.15 -0.88
C THR A 170 14.19 -3.88 -0.20
N LEU A 171 13.22 -3.32 -0.93
CA LEU A 171 11.88 -3.06 -0.40
C LEU A 171 11.13 -4.35 -0.07
N LYS A 172 11.23 -5.38 -0.93
CA LYS A 172 10.64 -6.70 -0.66
C LYS A 172 11.21 -7.32 0.62
N ASP A 173 12.52 -7.27 0.79
CA ASP A 173 13.20 -7.80 1.96
C ASP A 173 12.84 -7.00 3.23
N LEU A 174 12.75 -5.66 3.12
CA LEU A 174 12.28 -4.79 4.21
C LEU A 174 10.86 -5.12 4.63
N PHE A 175 9.93 -5.30 3.68
CA PHE A 175 8.54 -5.64 3.97
C PHE A 175 8.41 -6.98 4.69
N ARG A 176 9.10 -8.02 4.21
CA ARG A 176 9.12 -9.35 4.85
C ARG A 176 9.67 -9.29 6.27
N GLU A 177 10.80 -8.58 6.47
CA GLU A 177 11.37 -8.44 7.80
C GLU A 177 10.45 -7.64 8.74
N TYR A 178 9.76 -6.62 8.21
CA TYR A 178 8.84 -5.79 8.99
C TYR A 178 7.62 -6.59 9.48
N THR A 179 7.03 -7.41 8.63
CA THR A 179 5.91 -8.28 9.00
C THR A 179 6.34 -9.41 9.93
N ARG A 180 7.53 -10.00 9.72
CA ARG A 180 8.09 -11.00 10.61
C ARG A 180 8.31 -10.50 12.04
N ARG A 181 8.55 -9.19 12.21
CA ARG A 181 8.61 -8.53 13.53
C ARG A 181 7.24 -8.24 14.14
N GLY A 182 6.17 -8.69 13.53
CA GLY A 182 4.80 -8.54 14.00
C GLY A 182 4.13 -7.24 13.62
N ASN A 183 4.70 -6.45 12.71
CA ASN A 183 4.02 -5.30 12.10
C ASN A 183 3.18 -5.75 10.89
N THR A 184 2.31 -4.90 10.38
CA THR A 184 1.41 -5.25 9.29
C THR A 184 1.61 -4.31 8.10
N ILE A 185 1.60 -4.87 6.91
CA ILE A 185 1.67 -4.10 5.67
C ILE A 185 0.45 -4.43 4.81
N MET A 186 -0.26 -3.40 4.34
CA MET A 186 -1.27 -3.52 3.30
C MET A 186 -0.80 -2.78 2.07
N MET A 187 -0.60 -3.51 0.97
CA MET A 187 -0.17 -2.92 -0.30
C MET A 187 -1.21 -3.11 -1.38
N SER A 188 -1.49 -2.05 -2.14
CA SER A 188 -2.19 -2.19 -3.40
C SER A 188 -1.20 -2.51 -4.51
N THR A 189 -1.65 -3.30 -5.47
CA THR A 189 -0.94 -3.50 -6.72
C THR A 189 -1.89 -3.95 -7.82
N HIS A 190 -1.51 -3.69 -9.06
CA HIS A 190 -2.11 -4.28 -10.25
C HIS A 190 -1.19 -5.35 -10.86
N THR A 191 0.01 -5.54 -10.31
CA THR A 191 0.99 -6.54 -10.76
C THR A 191 0.77 -7.84 -10.00
N LEU A 192 0.21 -8.82 -10.70
CA LEU A 192 -0.17 -10.13 -10.14
C LEU A 192 1.03 -10.88 -9.56
N GLU A 193 2.16 -10.90 -10.31
CA GLU A 193 3.40 -11.56 -9.89
C GLU A 193 3.95 -11.00 -8.55
N VAL A 194 3.82 -9.67 -8.35
CA VAL A 194 4.24 -9.02 -7.10
C VAL A 194 3.34 -9.49 -5.96
N ALA A 195 2.01 -9.49 -6.17
CA ALA A 195 1.06 -9.95 -5.17
C ALA A 195 1.29 -11.42 -4.79
N GLU A 196 1.41 -12.31 -5.79
CA GLU A 196 1.61 -13.75 -5.59
C GLU A 196 2.93 -14.08 -4.88
N SER A 197 4.02 -13.35 -5.23
CA SER A 197 5.35 -13.62 -4.65
C SER A 197 5.57 -13.04 -3.26
N MET A 198 4.77 -12.06 -2.85
CA MET A 198 5.03 -11.31 -1.61
C MET A 198 3.95 -11.46 -0.54
N CYS A 199 2.68 -11.52 -0.93
CA CYS A 199 1.58 -11.39 0.01
C CYS A 199 1.21 -12.73 0.65
N ASP A 200 0.94 -12.71 1.94
CA ASP A 200 0.44 -13.86 2.69
C ASP A 200 -1.03 -14.14 2.34
N ARG A 201 -1.82 -13.07 2.21
CA ARG A 201 -3.20 -13.09 1.73
C ARG A 201 -3.46 -11.95 0.76
N ILE A 202 -4.44 -12.16 -0.12
CA ILE A 202 -4.81 -11.20 -1.16
C ILE A 202 -6.33 -11.02 -1.14
N ALA A 203 -6.78 -9.75 -1.20
CA ALA A 203 -8.15 -9.43 -1.56
C ALA A 203 -8.20 -8.91 -2.99
N ILE A 204 -9.10 -9.47 -3.80
CA ILE A 204 -9.38 -8.99 -5.15
C ILE A 204 -10.60 -8.08 -5.09
N ILE A 205 -10.41 -6.81 -5.43
CA ILE A 205 -11.48 -5.80 -5.48
C ILE A 205 -11.84 -5.47 -6.93
N GLN A 206 -13.13 -5.36 -7.21
CA GLN A 206 -13.64 -4.92 -8.50
C GLN A 206 -14.90 -4.07 -8.29
N ARG A 207 -14.96 -2.91 -8.96
CA ARG A 207 -16.12 -1.98 -8.89
C ARG A 207 -16.52 -1.67 -7.45
N GLY A 208 -15.51 -1.47 -6.59
CA GLY A 208 -15.70 -1.12 -5.19
C GLY A 208 -16.12 -2.25 -4.25
N VAL A 209 -16.15 -3.51 -4.70
CA VAL A 209 -16.56 -4.67 -3.90
C VAL A 209 -15.44 -5.71 -3.88
N ILE A 210 -15.14 -6.30 -2.73
CA ILE A 210 -14.24 -7.46 -2.63
C ILE A 210 -14.93 -8.68 -3.25
N ARG A 211 -14.30 -9.28 -4.25
CA ARG A 211 -14.78 -10.47 -4.97
C ARG A 211 -14.26 -11.76 -4.36
N ALA A 212 -13.01 -11.75 -3.89
CA ALA A 212 -12.40 -12.87 -3.20
C ALA A 212 -11.35 -12.34 -2.21
N CYS A 213 -11.09 -13.09 -1.14
CA CYS A 213 -10.07 -12.75 -0.16
C CYS A 213 -9.59 -14.04 0.51
N GLY A 214 -8.28 -14.26 0.53
CA GLY A 214 -7.68 -15.43 1.15
C GLY A 214 -6.20 -15.58 0.84
N THR A 215 -5.61 -16.69 1.29
CA THR A 215 -4.29 -17.15 0.85
C THR A 215 -4.35 -17.57 -0.63
N MET A 216 -3.20 -17.78 -1.26
CA MET A 216 -3.18 -18.32 -2.63
C MET A 216 -3.92 -19.65 -2.74
N ASP A 217 -3.82 -20.51 -1.72
CA ASP A 217 -4.53 -21.80 -1.71
C ASP A 217 -6.05 -21.61 -1.56
N ASP A 218 -6.51 -20.66 -0.73
CA ASP A 218 -7.94 -20.32 -0.62
C ASP A 218 -8.49 -19.78 -1.93
N LEU A 219 -7.73 -18.91 -2.62
CA LEU A 219 -8.12 -18.34 -3.90
C LEU A 219 -8.18 -19.41 -5.00
N ARG A 220 -7.21 -20.33 -5.04
CA ARG A 220 -7.23 -21.48 -5.96
C ARG A 220 -8.41 -22.41 -5.69
N ALA A 221 -8.71 -22.68 -4.42
CA ALA A 221 -9.84 -23.53 -4.05
C ALA A 221 -11.20 -22.89 -4.38
N SER A 222 -11.30 -21.56 -4.34
CA SER A 222 -12.51 -20.82 -4.72
C SER A 222 -12.74 -20.68 -6.22
N ALA A 223 -11.68 -20.88 -7.01
CA ALA A 223 -11.75 -20.95 -8.46
C ALA A 223 -12.08 -22.39 -8.87
N GLU A 224 -13.04 -22.58 -9.81
CA GLU A 224 -13.40 -23.90 -10.32
C GLU A 224 -12.18 -24.71 -10.75
N SER A 225 -12.22 -26.03 -10.57
CA SER A 225 -11.12 -26.96 -10.79
C SER A 225 -10.39 -26.75 -12.13
N GLY A 226 -9.06 -26.58 -12.07
CA GLY A 226 -8.19 -26.40 -13.24
C GLY A 226 -7.43 -25.08 -13.31
N VAL A 227 -7.64 -24.16 -12.33
CA VAL A 227 -6.96 -22.85 -12.27
C VAL A 227 -5.70 -22.98 -11.40
N SER A 228 -4.53 -22.63 -11.97
CA SER A 228 -3.25 -22.78 -11.25
C SER A 228 -2.61 -21.46 -10.81
N GLY A 229 -2.86 -20.35 -11.48
CA GLY A 229 -2.23 -19.05 -11.25
C GLY A 229 -3.19 -17.95 -10.81
N LEU A 230 -2.65 -16.95 -10.10
CA LEU A 230 -3.41 -15.77 -9.67
C LEU A 230 -4.00 -15.00 -10.87
N GLU A 231 -3.31 -14.99 -12.01
CA GLU A 231 -3.76 -14.32 -13.24
C GLU A 231 -5.09 -14.89 -13.75
N GLU A 232 -5.21 -16.20 -13.84
CA GLU A 232 -6.43 -16.84 -14.30
C GLU A 232 -7.60 -16.62 -13.34
N ILE A 233 -7.34 -16.70 -12.01
CA ILE A 233 -8.32 -16.37 -10.97
C ILE A 233 -8.79 -14.92 -11.13
N PHE A 234 -7.84 -14.01 -11.29
CA PHE A 234 -8.11 -12.59 -11.45
C PHE A 234 -8.98 -12.31 -12.69
N LEU A 235 -8.61 -12.83 -13.85
CA LEU A 235 -9.35 -12.67 -15.10
C LEU A 235 -10.78 -13.20 -15.00
N ARG A 236 -10.97 -14.37 -14.38
CA ARG A 236 -12.31 -14.94 -14.15
C ARG A 236 -13.17 -14.07 -13.24
N LEU A 237 -12.60 -13.59 -12.13
CA LEU A 237 -13.34 -12.79 -11.14
C LEU A 237 -13.63 -11.36 -11.63
N THR A 238 -12.76 -10.81 -12.49
CA THR A 238 -12.93 -9.45 -13.00
C THR A 238 -13.66 -9.38 -14.35
N GLY A 239 -13.87 -10.53 -14.99
CA GLY A 239 -14.55 -10.58 -16.28
C GLY A 239 -13.75 -9.95 -17.43
N GLU A 240 -12.47 -9.70 -17.25
CA GLU A 240 -11.56 -9.16 -18.27
C GLU A 240 -11.03 -10.26 -19.20
N GLY A 241 -11.92 -11.09 -19.70
CA GLY A 241 -11.62 -12.05 -20.76
C GLY A 241 -11.47 -11.31 -22.10
N LEU A 242 -10.30 -10.75 -22.34
CA LEU A 242 -9.90 -10.07 -23.61
C LEU A 242 -10.11 -10.90 -24.88
N ALA A 243 -10.36 -12.21 -24.76
CA ALA A 243 -10.44 -13.10 -25.92
C ALA A 243 -11.62 -12.82 -26.84
N ARG A 244 -12.77 -12.35 -26.35
CA ARG A 244 -13.93 -12.08 -27.21
C ARG A 244 -13.85 -10.74 -27.93
N GLU A 245 -13.44 -9.68 -27.25
CA GLU A 245 -13.32 -8.35 -27.86
C GLU A 245 -12.18 -8.27 -28.89
N LEU A 246 -11.05 -8.98 -28.64
CA LEU A 246 -9.95 -9.06 -29.60
C LEU A 246 -10.34 -9.81 -30.88
N ILE A 247 -11.11 -10.87 -30.76
CA ILE A 247 -11.60 -11.63 -31.95
C ILE A 247 -12.56 -10.77 -32.75
N GLU A 248 -13.50 -10.06 -32.14
CA GLU A 248 -14.42 -9.15 -32.79
C GLU A 248 -13.73 -7.96 -33.49
N VAL A 249 -12.63 -7.45 -32.92
CA VAL A 249 -11.86 -6.35 -33.53
C VAL A 249 -10.95 -6.84 -34.66
N LEU A 250 -10.46 -8.09 -34.58
CA LEU A 250 -9.60 -8.67 -35.65
C LEU A 250 -10.40 -9.25 -36.80
N ASP A 251 -11.68 -9.59 -36.58
CA ASP A 251 -12.60 -10.13 -37.60
C ASP A 251 -13.46 -9.03 -38.30
N ALA A 252 -13.32 -7.74 -37.85
CA ALA A 252 -13.99 -6.58 -38.45
C ALA A 252 -13.10 -5.84 -39.45
#